data_6e222873633f38a7ce45dd43c6ac5a24
#
_entry.id   6e222873633f38a7ce45dd43c6ac5a24
#
_cell.length_a   1.000
_cell.length_b   1.000
_cell.length_c   1.000
_cell.angle_alpha   90.00
_cell.angle_beta   90.00
_cell.angle_gamma   90.00
#
_symmetry.space_group_name_H-M   'P 1'
#
loop_
_entity.id
_entity.type
_entity.pdbx_description
1 polymer ?
#
loop_
_entity_poly.entity_id
_entity_poly.type
_entity_poly.pdbx_seq_one_letter_code
_entity_poly.pdbx_strand_id
1 'polypeptide(L)'
;MFVIKDLVVDMTNFYNQYKSIEPWLKRKTPAPTPGKEIPQSKSDRAKLDGMYECILCACCSTSCPSYWWNPESYLGPAALLHANRWIMDSHDEYTQERLDAVNDEFKLYRCHTILNCSRACPKGLNPGKHIQNIKRLEMAP
;
A
#
# COMPACT_ATOMS: atom_id res chain seq x y z
N MET A 1 12.33 -10.39 -7.06
CA MET A 1 12.35 -11.24 -5.85
C MET A 1 13.38 -12.33 -6.04
N PHE A 2 14.11 -12.66 -5.00
CA PHE A 2 15.12 -13.72 -5.05
C PHE A 2 14.45 -15.09 -5.09
N VAL A 3 14.78 -15.92 -6.08
CA VAL A 3 14.25 -17.27 -6.23
C VAL A 3 15.14 -18.24 -5.46
N ILE A 4 14.53 -18.96 -4.52
CA ILE A 4 15.23 -20.02 -3.76
C ILE A 4 15.27 -21.29 -4.59
N LYS A 5 14.11 -21.74 -5.08
CA LYS A 5 13.98 -22.94 -5.92
C LYS A 5 12.61 -22.93 -6.62
N ASP A 6 12.59 -23.23 -7.90
CA ASP A 6 11.37 -23.32 -8.71
C ASP A 6 10.47 -22.07 -8.55
N LEU A 7 9.29 -22.24 -8.00
CA LEU A 7 8.34 -21.16 -7.71
C LEU A 7 8.44 -20.62 -6.28
N VAL A 8 9.39 -21.11 -5.49
CA VAL A 8 9.61 -20.65 -4.11
C VAL A 8 10.55 -19.47 -4.12
N VAL A 9 10.12 -18.35 -3.59
CA VAL A 9 10.87 -17.08 -3.53
C VAL A 9 11.11 -16.64 -2.08
N ASP A 10 12.18 -15.88 -1.88
CA ASP A 10 12.43 -15.21 -0.61
C ASP A 10 11.54 -13.97 -0.50
N MET A 11 10.63 -13.97 0.47
CA MET A 11 9.66 -12.91 0.73
C MET A 11 10.15 -11.89 1.77
N THR A 12 11.36 -12.04 2.31
CA THR A 12 11.86 -11.21 3.42
C THR A 12 11.82 -9.72 3.10
N ASN A 13 12.36 -9.32 1.95
CA ASN A 13 12.35 -7.92 1.52
C ASN A 13 10.93 -7.39 1.33
N PHE A 14 10.06 -8.19 0.74
CA PHE A 14 8.65 -7.84 0.53
C PHE A 14 7.92 -7.55 1.85
N TYR A 15 8.11 -8.41 2.85
CA TYR A 15 7.50 -8.21 4.17
C TYR A 15 8.12 -7.04 4.94
N ASN A 16 9.42 -6.78 4.79
CA ASN A 16 10.05 -5.60 5.36
C ASN A 16 9.48 -4.31 4.79
N GLN A 17 9.26 -4.25 3.48
CA GLN A 17 8.62 -3.12 2.81
C GLN A 17 7.16 -2.95 3.25
N TYR A 18 6.42 -4.05 3.38
CA TYR A 18 5.06 -4.01 3.92
C TYR A 18 5.04 -3.50 5.37
N LYS A 19 5.94 -3.98 6.22
CA LYS A 19 6.07 -3.51 7.60
C LYS A 19 6.43 -2.02 7.67
N SER A 20 7.24 -1.52 6.75
CA SER A 20 7.72 -0.13 6.77
C SER A 20 6.63 0.91 6.56
N ILE A 21 5.51 0.55 5.94
CA ILE A 21 4.34 1.44 5.78
C ILE A 21 3.42 1.43 7.01
N GLU A 22 3.81 0.74 8.08
CA GLU A 22 3.06 0.65 9.34
C GLU A 22 1.59 0.24 9.12
N PRO A 23 1.32 -0.99 8.63
CA PRO A 23 -0.02 -1.43 8.23
C PRO A 23 -0.91 -1.77 9.43
N TRP A 24 -1.09 -0.81 10.33
CA TRP A 24 -1.96 -0.87 11.50
C TRP A 24 -2.57 0.48 11.81
N LEU A 25 -3.68 0.47 12.55
CA LEU A 25 -4.39 1.68 12.93
C LEU A 25 -3.52 2.56 13.85
N LYS A 26 -3.42 3.85 13.52
CA LYS A 26 -2.73 4.87 14.33
C LYS A 26 -3.74 5.97 14.71
N ARG A 27 -3.88 6.21 16.02
CA ARG A 27 -4.78 7.23 16.55
C ARG A 27 -4.10 8.06 17.64
N LYS A 28 -4.43 9.35 17.67
CA LYS A 28 -4.06 10.30 18.75
C LYS A 28 -5.16 10.32 19.81
N THR A 29 -6.41 10.25 19.37
CA THR A 29 -7.58 10.21 20.25
C THR A 29 -7.76 8.82 20.87
N PRO A 30 -8.03 8.73 22.18
CA PRO A 30 -8.34 7.46 22.79
C PRO A 30 -9.59 6.85 22.17
N ALA A 31 -9.68 5.53 22.20
CA ALA A 31 -10.88 4.83 21.76
C ALA A 31 -12.12 5.36 22.53
N PRO A 32 -13.28 5.46 21.90
CA PRO A 32 -14.51 5.74 22.62
C PRO A 32 -14.70 4.70 23.74
N THR A 33 -15.67 4.94 24.63
CA THR A 33 -15.94 4.10 25.81
C THR A 33 -15.59 2.63 25.59
N PRO A 34 -14.88 1.95 26.51
CA PRO A 34 -14.46 0.55 26.32
C PRO A 34 -15.60 -0.33 25.79
N GLY A 35 -15.33 -1.10 24.73
CA GLY A 35 -16.29 -1.99 24.09
C GLY A 35 -17.18 -1.35 23.03
N LYS A 36 -17.03 -0.05 22.72
CA LYS A 36 -17.74 0.60 21.61
C LYS A 36 -16.85 0.73 20.38
N GLU A 37 -17.44 0.57 19.21
CA GLU A 37 -16.78 0.76 17.92
C GLU A 37 -16.46 2.24 17.65
N ILE A 38 -15.40 2.47 16.88
CA ILE A 38 -15.14 3.77 16.31
C ILE A 38 -16.08 3.96 15.13
N PRO A 39 -16.98 4.97 15.13
CA PRO A 39 -17.95 5.17 14.07
C PRO A 39 -17.27 5.41 12.70
N GLN A 40 -17.81 4.78 11.66
CA GLN A 40 -17.40 5.02 10.28
C GLN A 40 -18.65 5.10 9.40
N SER A 41 -18.70 6.10 8.50
CA SER A 41 -19.79 6.20 7.53
C SER A 41 -19.67 5.11 6.46
N LYS A 42 -20.79 4.73 5.83
CA LYS A 42 -20.79 3.79 4.70
C LYS A 42 -19.96 4.32 3.53
N SER A 43 -19.98 5.63 3.29
CA SER A 43 -19.18 6.28 2.24
C SER A 43 -17.69 6.22 2.53
N ASP A 44 -17.27 6.39 3.78
CA ASP A 44 -15.85 6.26 4.15
C ASP A 44 -15.38 4.82 4.07
N ARG A 45 -16.21 3.87 4.52
CA ARG A 45 -15.91 2.45 4.37
C ARG A 45 -15.73 2.05 2.89
N ALA A 46 -16.56 2.57 2.00
CA ALA A 46 -16.49 2.28 0.57
C ALA A 46 -15.18 2.76 -0.09
N LYS A 47 -14.50 3.76 0.49
CA LYS A 47 -13.19 4.22 0.00
C LYS A 47 -12.10 3.15 0.10
N LEU A 48 -12.29 2.16 0.97
CA LEU A 48 -11.32 1.07 1.18
C LEU A 48 -11.51 -0.09 0.21
N ASP A 49 -12.62 -0.12 -0.54
CA ASP A 49 -12.89 -1.17 -1.53
C ASP A 49 -11.82 -1.14 -2.64
N GLY A 50 -11.38 -2.33 -3.04
CA GLY A 50 -10.28 -2.49 -3.99
C GLY A 50 -8.87 -2.39 -3.35
N MET A 51 -8.76 -2.30 -2.04
CA MET A 51 -7.49 -2.27 -1.32
C MET A 51 -7.41 -3.33 -0.20
N TYR A 52 -8.42 -3.42 0.66
CA TYR A 52 -8.41 -4.34 1.80
C TYR A 52 -8.44 -5.82 1.39
N GLU A 53 -8.91 -6.12 0.19
CA GLU A 53 -9.00 -7.49 -0.34
C GLU A 53 -7.65 -8.08 -0.76
N CYS A 54 -6.57 -7.30 -0.67
CA CYS A 54 -5.23 -7.76 -1.01
C CYS A 54 -4.79 -8.90 -0.09
N ILE A 55 -4.34 -10.00 -0.70
CA ILE A 55 -3.89 -11.21 0.00
C ILE A 55 -2.36 -11.31 0.13
N LEU A 56 -1.63 -10.25 -0.17
CA LEU A 56 -0.16 -10.21 -0.09
C LEU A 56 0.56 -11.32 -0.89
N CYS A 57 0.01 -11.72 -2.03
CA CYS A 57 0.58 -12.78 -2.88
C CYS A 57 1.84 -12.36 -3.65
N ALA A 58 2.22 -11.08 -3.62
CA ALA A 58 3.36 -10.48 -4.31
C ALA A 58 3.35 -10.57 -5.85
N CYS A 59 2.30 -11.07 -6.51
CA CYS A 59 2.24 -11.13 -7.97
C CYS A 59 2.44 -9.77 -8.64
N CYS A 60 1.86 -8.71 -8.06
CA CYS A 60 2.01 -7.34 -8.54
C CYS A 60 3.45 -6.82 -8.42
N SER A 61 4.13 -7.08 -7.31
CA SER A 61 5.52 -6.69 -7.10
C SER A 61 6.47 -7.47 -8.02
N THR A 62 6.23 -8.77 -8.17
CA THR A 62 7.02 -9.64 -9.06
C THR A 62 6.90 -9.24 -10.52
N SER A 63 5.74 -8.74 -10.97
CA SER A 63 5.49 -8.31 -12.36
C SER A 63 5.95 -6.87 -12.65
N CYS A 64 6.40 -6.12 -11.65
CA CYS A 64 6.74 -4.71 -11.80
C CYS A 64 8.19 -4.51 -12.21
N PRO A 65 8.49 -3.97 -13.41
CA PRO A 65 9.87 -3.70 -13.83
C PRO A 65 10.62 -2.76 -12.87
N SER A 66 9.96 -1.73 -12.34
CA SER A 66 10.59 -0.83 -11.36
C SER A 66 11.03 -1.57 -10.09
N TYR A 67 10.26 -2.57 -9.67
CA TYR A 67 10.63 -3.41 -8.54
C TYR A 67 11.79 -4.36 -8.86
N TRP A 68 11.91 -4.82 -10.10
CA TRP A 68 13.06 -5.64 -10.53
C TRP A 68 14.39 -4.88 -10.42
N TRP A 69 14.38 -3.58 -10.79
CA TRP A 69 15.58 -2.76 -10.84
C TRP A 69 15.95 -2.13 -9.50
N ASN A 70 14.96 -1.84 -8.67
CA ASN A 70 15.13 -1.14 -7.37
C ASN A 70 14.43 -1.88 -6.22
N PRO A 71 14.67 -3.18 -6.02
CA PRO A 71 13.92 -3.96 -5.02
C PRO A 71 14.20 -3.54 -3.58
N GLU A 72 15.36 -2.93 -3.33
CA GLU A 72 15.79 -2.45 -2.02
C GLU A 72 15.16 -1.12 -1.62
N SER A 73 14.85 -0.26 -2.57
CA SER A 73 14.43 1.13 -2.32
C SER A 73 12.98 1.39 -2.68
N TYR A 74 12.49 0.82 -3.78
CA TYR A 74 11.11 0.98 -4.21
C TYR A 74 10.19 0.09 -3.39
N LEU A 75 9.19 0.70 -2.74
CA LEU A 75 8.24 -0.03 -1.89
C LEU A 75 7.43 -1.10 -2.64
N GLY A 76 7.24 -0.90 -3.92
CA GLY A 76 6.47 -1.81 -4.75
C GLY A 76 4.94 -1.60 -4.65
N PRO A 77 4.22 -2.16 -5.63
CA PRO A 77 2.79 -1.90 -5.75
C PRO A 77 1.95 -2.47 -4.60
N ALA A 78 2.34 -3.56 -3.96
CA ALA A 78 1.60 -4.12 -2.84
C ALA A 78 1.69 -3.24 -1.60
N ALA A 79 2.89 -2.83 -1.19
CA ALA A 79 3.08 -1.96 -0.03
C ALA A 79 2.41 -0.60 -0.25
N LEU A 80 2.53 -0.01 -1.44
CA LEU A 80 1.89 1.26 -1.77
C LEU A 80 0.36 1.17 -1.82
N LEU A 81 -0.22 0.05 -2.26
CA LEU A 81 -1.66 -0.18 -2.19
C LEU A 81 -2.13 -0.17 -0.74
N HIS A 82 -1.41 -0.86 0.15
CA HIS A 82 -1.73 -0.86 1.58
C HIS A 82 -1.46 0.48 2.26
N ALA A 83 -0.42 1.23 1.83
CA ALA A 83 -0.22 2.60 2.29
C ALA A 83 -1.44 3.47 1.97
N ASN A 84 -1.93 3.41 0.73
CA ASN A 84 -3.13 4.14 0.33
C ASN A 84 -4.37 3.70 1.13
N ARG A 85 -4.49 2.41 1.42
CA ARG A 85 -5.59 1.89 2.25
C ARG A 85 -5.62 2.58 3.62
N TRP A 86 -4.48 2.74 4.28
CA TRP A 86 -4.38 3.40 5.59
C TRP A 86 -4.52 4.93 5.50
N ILE A 87 -4.01 5.55 4.44
CA ILE A 87 -4.18 6.98 4.15
C ILE A 87 -5.67 7.33 3.96
N MET A 88 -6.45 6.43 3.34
CA MET A 88 -7.88 6.65 3.06
C MET A 88 -8.81 6.21 4.20
N ASP A 89 -8.29 5.59 5.26
CA ASP A 89 -9.11 5.11 6.37
C ASP A 89 -9.49 6.25 7.32
N SER A 90 -10.77 6.52 7.44
CA SER A 90 -11.30 7.56 8.34
C SER A 90 -11.08 7.27 9.83
N HIS A 91 -10.71 6.04 10.19
CA HIS A 91 -10.32 5.71 11.56
C HIS A 91 -8.90 6.13 11.90
N ASP A 92 -8.03 6.25 10.90
CA ASP A 92 -6.63 6.64 11.07
C ASP A 92 -6.50 8.16 11.17
N GLU A 93 -5.68 8.63 12.10
CA GLU A 93 -5.46 10.06 12.37
C GLU A 93 -4.07 10.54 11.95
N TYR A 94 -3.29 9.68 11.27
CA TYR A 94 -1.90 9.94 10.90
C TYR A 94 -1.70 10.04 9.38
N THR A 95 -2.72 10.52 8.67
CA THR A 95 -2.72 10.62 7.20
C THR A 95 -1.49 11.36 6.67
N GLN A 96 -1.16 12.54 7.24
CA GLN A 96 -0.02 13.34 6.79
C GLN A 96 1.31 12.63 7.03
N GLU A 97 1.51 12.06 8.22
CA GLU A 97 2.73 11.29 8.52
C GLU A 97 2.92 10.09 7.58
N ARG A 98 1.82 9.45 7.18
CA ARG A 98 1.85 8.33 6.22
C ARG A 98 2.22 8.80 4.82
N LEU A 99 1.71 9.95 4.39
CA LEU A 99 2.10 10.60 3.15
C LEU A 99 3.59 10.94 3.18
N ASP A 100 4.04 11.68 4.17
CA ASP A 100 5.45 12.07 4.32
C ASP A 100 6.40 10.85 4.32
N ALA A 101 5.99 9.74 4.95
CA ALA A 101 6.80 8.52 5.03
C ALA A 101 7.00 7.82 3.67
N VAL A 102 6.07 7.99 2.73
CA VAL A 102 6.17 7.41 1.39
C VAL A 102 6.61 8.41 0.34
N ASN A 103 6.57 9.72 0.62
CA ASN A 103 6.95 10.80 -0.28
C ASN A 103 8.47 10.86 -0.48
N ASP A 104 8.98 9.97 -1.29
CA ASP A 104 10.41 9.82 -1.55
C ASP A 104 10.63 9.38 -3.00
N GLU A 105 11.71 9.88 -3.63
CA GLU A 105 12.05 9.62 -5.04
C GLU A 105 12.09 8.12 -5.36
N PHE A 106 12.62 7.32 -4.45
CA PHE A 106 12.75 5.87 -4.66
C PHE A 106 11.54 5.10 -4.16
N LYS A 107 10.99 5.46 -3.00
CA LYS A 107 9.88 4.71 -2.39
C LYS A 107 8.60 4.77 -3.23
N LEU A 108 8.21 5.96 -3.72
CA LEU A 108 6.95 6.19 -4.43
C LEU A 108 7.16 6.44 -5.92
N TYR A 109 8.09 7.35 -6.27
CA TYR A 109 8.16 7.92 -7.63
C TYR A 109 8.88 7.03 -8.64
N ARG A 110 9.43 5.89 -8.23
CA ARG A 110 9.88 4.84 -9.18
C ARG A 110 8.73 4.10 -9.86
N CYS A 111 7.49 4.37 -9.47
CA CYS A 111 6.32 3.93 -10.22
C CYS A 111 6.17 4.76 -11.50
N HIS A 112 6.35 4.12 -12.66
CA HIS A 112 6.17 4.75 -13.99
C HIS A 112 4.82 4.42 -14.63
N THR A 113 3.85 3.91 -13.85
CA THR A 113 2.49 3.64 -14.33
C THR A 113 2.43 2.62 -15.49
N ILE A 114 3.27 1.60 -15.44
CA ILE A 114 3.31 0.53 -16.46
C ILE A 114 2.07 -0.38 -16.39
N LEU A 115 1.41 -0.43 -15.21
CA LEU A 115 0.17 -1.17 -14.93
C LEU A 115 0.26 -2.70 -15.01
N ASN A 116 1.45 -3.28 -15.09
CA ASN A 116 1.62 -4.74 -14.98
C ASN A 116 1.08 -5.27 -13.65
N CYS A 117 1.23 -4.51 -12.57
CA CYS A 117 0.71 -4.84 -11.24
C CYS A 117 -0.81 -5.05 -11.23
N SER A 118 -1.56 -4.25 -11.98
CA SER A 118 -3.02 -4.37 -12.07
C SER A 118 -3.43 -5.58 -12.92
N ARG A 119 -2.67 -5.90 -13.98
CA ARG A 119 -2.93 -7.06 -14.83
C ARG A 119 -2.60 -8.38 -14.14
N ALA A 120 -1.56 -8.39 -13.31
CA ALA A 120 -1.08 -9.59 -12.63
C ALA A 120 -1.86 -9.91 -11.34
N CYS A 121 -2.73 -9.04 -10.87
CA CYS A 121 -3.43 -9.23 -9.60
C CYS A 121 -4.50 -10.33 -9.70
N PRO A 122 -4.37 -11.44 -8.95
CA PRO A 122 -5.36 -12.53 -9.00
C PRO A 122 -6.71 -12.15 -8.35
N LYS A 123 -6.72 -11.07 -7.56
CA LYS A 123 -7.93 -10.52 -6.94
C LYS A 123 -8.59 -9.43 -7.80
N GLY A 124 -8.06 -9.12 -8.99
CA GLY A 124 -8.58 -8.06 -9.84
C GLY A 124 -8.42 -6.64 -9.30
N LEU A 125 -7.50 -6.43 -8.35
CA LEU A 125 -7.24 -5.12 -7.78
C LEU A 125 -6.42 -4.25 -8.73
N ASN A 126 -6.45 -2.93 -8.51
CA ASN A 126 -5.69 -1.99 -9.31
C ASN A 126 -4.66 -1.19 -8.47
N PRO A 127 -3.51 -1.78 -8.14
CA PRO A 127 -2.47 -1.08 -7.38
C PRO A 127 -2.00 0.21 -8.06
N GLY A 128 -1.93 0.22 -9.39
CA GLY A 128 -1.53 1.41 -10.15
C GLY A 128 -2.42 2.62 -9.91
N LYS A 129 -3.74 2.43 -9.86
CA LYS A 129 -4.72 3.48 -9.53
C LYS A 129 -4.46 4.04 -8.12
N HIS A 130 -4.19 3.18 -7.16
CA HIS A 130 -3.97 3.58 -5.76
C HIS A 130 -2.65 4.31 -5.57
N ILE A 131 -1.59 3.93 -6.29
CA ILE A 131 -0.34 4.67 -6.33
C ILE A 131 -0.54 6.07 -6.93
N GLN A 132 -1.30 6.17 -8.02
CA GLN A 132 -1.64 7.49 -8.60
C GLN A 132 -2.44 8.35 -7.62
N ASN A 133 -3.31 7.75 -6.80
CA ASN A 133 -4.04 8.49 -5.76
C ASN A 133 -3.08 9.07 -4.72
N ILE A 134 -2.09 8.31 -4.22
CA ILE A 134 -1.08 8.84 -3.32
C ILE A 134 -0.35 10.03 -3.96
N LYS A 135 0.15 9.87 -5.19
CA LYS A 135 0.84 10.94 -5.91
C LYS A 135 -0.01 12.19 -6.07
N ARG A 136 -1.32 12.03 -6.31
CA ARG A 136 -2.24 13.17 -6.40
C ARG A 136 -2.41 13.87 -5.06
N LEU A 137 -2.48 13.13 -3.95
CA LEU A 137 -2.57 13.68 -2.60
C LEU A 137 -1.31 14.47 -2.24
N GLU A 138 -0.12 13.97 -2.63
CA GLU A 138 1.16 14.67 -2.44
C GLU A 138 1.29 15.98 -3.23
N MET A 139 0.60 16.07 -4.35
CA MET A 139 0.59 17.28 -5.18
C MET A 139 -0.52 18.27 -4.82
N ALA A 140 -1.43 17.88 -3.94
CA ALA A 140 -2.50 18.77 -3.50
C ALA A 140 -1.92 19.82 -2.55
N PRO A 141 -2.26 21.11 -2.74
CA PRO A 141 -1.79 22.22 -1.90
C PRO A 141 -2.35 22.15 -0.49
#